data_1ea9197d5e9fc24adee4c9afbee44397
#
_entry.id   1ea9197d5e9fc24adee4c9afbee44397
#
_cell.length_a   1.000
_cell.length_b   1.000
_cell.length_c   1.000
_cell.angle_alpha   90.00
_cell.angle_beta   90.00
_cell.angle_gamma   90.00
#
_symmetry.space_group_name_H-M   'P 1'
#
loop_
_entity.id
_entity.type
_entity.pdbx_description
1 polymer ?
#
loop_
_entity_poly.entity_id
_entity_poly.type
_entity_poly.pdbx_seq_one_letter_code
_entity_poly.pdbx_strand_id
1 'polypeptide(L)'
;MSASEDLQSAVQPAASEALEGFPLSPLQTRAWRRHAERPENTVVGVRLHAPADPVATLERLRRALDGEAQLRVAYRTMPGMSLPVQVLDGRAADLLVERLPEDGDWAGRFARESARLAASPLGGEGQPVLALGLLLDAAGETLQGL
;
A
#
# COMPACT_ATOMS: atom_id res chain seq x y z
N MET A 1 -44.13 -21.84 33.31
CA MET A 1 -42.91 -22.54 32.87
C MET A 1 -42.70 -22.20 31.41
N SER A 2 -42.03 -21.34 31.09
CA SER A 2 -40.76 -20.62 31.08
C SER A 2 -40.41 -20.40 29.63
N ALA A 3 -40.97 -19.32 29.05
CA ALA A 3 -40.61 -18.85 27.72
C ALA A 3 -39.73 -17.58 27.78
N SER A 4 -39.26 -17.21 28.97
CA SER A 4 -38.51 -15.96 29.19
C SER A 4 -37.01 -16.13 29.32
N GLU A 5 -36.48 -17.36 29.32
CA GLU A 5 -35.04 -17.61 29.47
C GLU A 5 -34.30 -17.76 28.14
N ASP A 6 -35.02 -17.98 27.03
CA ASP A 6 -34.36 -18.20 25.71
C ASP A 6 -34.04 -16.90 24.93
N LEU A 7 -34.48 -15.74 25.40
CA LEU A 7 -34.26 -14.45 24.72
C LEU A 7 -33.02 -13.69 25.21
N GLN A 8 -32.37 -14.15 26.28
CA GLN A 8 -31.14 -13.51 26.78
C GLN A 8 -29.85 -14.06 26.24
N SER A 9 -29.89 -15.14 25.46
CA SER A 9 -28.69 -15.77 24.90
C SER A 9 -28.30 -15.30 23.49
N ALA A 10 -29.03 -14.38 22.88
CA ALA A 10 -28.85 -14.01 21.47
C ALA A 10 -28.18 -12.65 21.24
N VAL A 11 -27.69 -11.96 22.27
CA VAL A 11 -26.94 -10.71 22.08
C VAL A 11 -25.61 -10.80 22.82
N GLN A 12 -24.76 -11.71 22.40
CA GLN A 12 -23.33 -11.48 22.56
C GLN A 12 -22.95 -10.46 21.48
N PRO A 13 -22.54 -9.22 21.86
CA PRO A 13 -21.89 -8.35 20.91
C PRO A 13 -20.63 -9.10 20.45
N ALA A 14 -20.52 -9.31 19.15
CA ALA A 14 -19.27 -9.80 18.56
C ALA A 14 -18.16 -8.99 19.21
N ALA A 15 -17.20 -9.67 19.82
CA ALA A 15 -16.05 -9.03 20.43
C ALA A 15 -15.45 -8.14 19.34
N SER A 16 -15.67 -6.85 19.45
CA SER A 16 -14.98 -5.87 18.60
C SER A 16 -13.51 -6.11 18.89
N GLU A 17 -12.81 -6.76 17.97
CA GLU A 17 -11.37 -6.84 18.05
C GLU A 17 -10.89 -5.41 18.25
N ALA A 18 -10.36 -5.14 19.43
CA ALA A 18 -9.87 -3.82 19.79
C ALA A 18 -8.73 -3.50 18.82
N LEU A 19 -9.04 -2.72 17.79
CA LEU A 19 -8.06 -2.31 16.80
C LEU A 19 -7.05 -1.41 17.51
N GLU A 20 -5.83 -1.91 17.70
CA GLU A 20 -4.76 -1.12 18.28
C GLU A 20 -4.30 -0.09 17.26
N GLY A 21 -4.65 1.16 17.48
CA GLY A 21 -4.32 2.27 16.60
C GLY A 21 -3.49 3.32 17.29
N PHE A 22 -2.52 3.88 16.57
CA PHE A 22 -1.66 4.97 17.05
C PHE A 22 -2.10 6.31 16.43
N PRO A 23 -2.14 7.41 17.20
CA PRO A 23 -2.47 8.72 16.66
C PRO A 23 -1.41 9.17 15.65
N LEU A 24 -1.83 9.99 14.69
CA LEU A 24 -0.91 10.61 13.74
C LEU A 24 0.01 11.59 14.46
N SER A 25 1.28 11.61 14.08
CA SER A 25 2.20 12.68 14.44
C SER A 25 1.74 14.03 13.82
N PRO A 26 2.19 15.18 14.32
CA PRO A 26 1.85 16.48 13.73
C PRO A 26 2.19 16.58 12.24
N LEU A 27 3.30 15.99 11.82
CA LEU A 27 3.72 15.96 10.42
C LEU A 27 2.78 15.10 9.56
N GLN A 28 2.44 13.92 10.05
CA GLN A 28 1.48 13.03 9.37
C GLN A 28 0.08 13.64 9.30
N THR A 29 -0.37 14.30 10.36
CA THR A 29 -1.65 15.04 10.37
C THR A 29 -1.69 16.11 9.28
N ARG A 30 -0.59 16.86 9.14
CA ARG A 30 -0.48 17.87 8.08
C ARG A 30 -0.46 17.25 6.70
N ALA A 31 0.28 16.15 6.52
CA ALA A 31 0.34 15.41 5.26
C ALA A 31 -1.01 14.82 4.90
N TRP A 32 -1.71 14.21 5.87
CA TRP A 32 -3.04 13.64 5.67
C TRP A 32 -4.06 14.69 5.18
N ARG A 33 -4.12 15.85 5.84
CA ARG A 33 -5.04 16.93 5.43
C ARG A 33 -4.75 17.43 4.03
N ARG A 34 -3.47 17.55 3.66
CA ARG A 34 -3.06 17.96 2.32
C ARG A 34 -3.38 16.90 1.28
N HIS A 35 -3.18 15.63 1.61
CA HIS A 35 -3.45 14.51 0.73
C HIS A 35 -4.93 14.42 0.34
N ALA A 36 -5.85 14.74 1.25
CA ALA A 36 -7.28 14.77 0.97
C ALA A 36 -7.65 15.79 -0.11
N GLU A 37 -6.90 16.90 -0.20
CA GLU A 37 -7.10 17.96 -1.20
C GLU A 37 -6.34 17.64 -2.50
N ARG A 38 -5.13 17.14 -2.38
CA ARG A 38 -4.24 16.82 -3.49
C ARG A 38 -3.28 15.69 -3.13
N PRO A 39 -3.48 14.48 -3.67
CA PRO A 39 -2.53 13.40 -3.49
C PRO A 39 -1.13 13.80 -4.02
N GLU A 40 -0.13 13.67 -3.18
CA GLU A 40 1.28 13.93 -3.53
C GLU A 40 2.10 12.71 -3.14
N ASN A 41 2.53 11.93 -4.12
CA ASN A 41 3.40 10.78 -3.90
C ASN A 41 4.83 11.12 -4.34
N THR A 42 5.82 10.63 -3.59
CA THR A 42 7.21 10.65 -4.02
C THR A 42 7.48 9.38 -4.82
N VAL A 43 7.97 9.55 -6.05
CA VAL A 43 8.36 8.44 -6.92
C VAL A 43 9.88 8.40 -7.03
N VAL A 44 10.44 7.22 -6.79
CA VAL A 44 11.87 6.95 -6.97
C VAL A 44 12.00 5.82 -7.97
N GLY A 45 12.79 6.03 -9.01
CA GLY A 45 13.05 5.00 -10.01
C GLY A 45 14.50 4.52 -9.96
N VAL A 46 14.68 3.23 -10.13
CA VAL A 46 15.97 2.58 -10.19
C VAL A 46 16.09 1.81 -11.50
N ARG A 47 17.06 2.18 -12.32
CA ARG A 47 17.42 1.40 -13.49
C ARG A 47 18.50 0.39 -13.13
N LEU A 48 18.32 -0.85 -13.54
CA LEU A 48 19.32 -1.89 -13.32
C LEU A 48 20.42 -1.81 -14.40
N HIS A 49 21.66 -1.94 -13.99
CA HIS A 49 22.80 -2.01 -14.92
C HIS A 49 22.89 -3.33 -15.66
N ALA A 50 22.39 -4.40 -15.07
CA ALA A 50 22.31 -5.72 -15.65
C ALA A 50 20.90 -6.28 -15.50
N PRO A 51 20.43 -7.06 -16.48
CA PRO A 51 19.16 -7.75 -16.39
C PRO A 51 19.10 -8.64 -15.15
N ALA A 52 17.96 -8.69 -14.49
CA ALA A 52 17.72 -9.53 -13.33
C ALA A 52 16.50 -10.42 -13.54
N ASP A 53 16.48 -11.56 -12.88
CA ASP A 53 15.34 -12.45 -12.86
C ASP A 53 14.18 -11.77 -12.12
N PRO A 54 13.03 -11.53 -12.77
CA PRO A 54 11.92 -10.84 -12.17
C PRO A 54 11.27 -11.62 -11.01
N VAL A 55 11.21 -12.96 -11.11
CA VAL A 55 10.59 -13.81 -10.08
C VAL A 55 11.44 -13.77 -8.80
N ALA A 56 12.73 -14.04 -8.94
CA ALA A 56 13.65 -14.01 -7.80
C ALA A 56 13.73 -12.62 -7.16
N THR A 57 13.68 -11.56 -7.97
CA THR A 57 13.69 -10.19 -7.46
C THR A 57 12.41 -9.86 -6.73
N LEU A 58 11.25 -10.24 -7.27
CA LEU A 58 9.96 -10.04 -6.64
C LEU A 58 9.86 -10.76 -5.28
N GLU A 59 10.35 -11.98 -5.20
CA GLU A 59 10.38 -12.73 -3.94
C GLU A 59 11.29 -12.09 -2.88
N ARG A 60 12.43 -11.54 -3.30
CA ARG A 60 13.33 -10.79 -2.39
C ARG A 60 12.67 -9.50 -1.89
N LEU A 61 12.03 -8.76 -2.80
CA LEU A 61 11.28 -7.54 -2.45
C LEU A 61 10.15 -7.83 -1.48
N ARG A 62 9.33 -8.84 -1.74
CA ARG A 62 8.25 -9.25 -0.82
C ARG A 62 8.78 -9.55 0.57
N ARG A 63 9.84 -10.37 0.67
CA ARG A 63 10.46 -10.69 1.97
C ARG A 63 11.01 -9.45 2.69
N ALA A 64 11.63 -8.54 1.95
CA ALA A 64 12.12 -7.28 2.52
C ALA A 64 10.96 -6.40 3.03
N LEU A 65 9.89 -6.26 2.26
CA LEU A 65 8.71 -5.47 2.62
C LEU A 65 7.95 -6.07 3.81
N ASP A 66 7.81 -7.40 3.85
CA ASP A 66 7.14 -8.09 4.96
C ASP A 66 7.90 -7.92 6.28
N GLY A 67 9.22 -7.75 6.21
CA GLY A 67 10.06 -7.46 7.38
C GLY A 67 9.88 -6.06 7.95
N GLU A 68 9.35 -5.12 7.16
CA GLU A 68 9.24 -3.71 7.54
C GLU A 68 7.84 -3.35 8.06
N ALA A 69 7.67 -3.33 9.38
CA ALA A 69 6.37 -3.04 9.99
C ALA A 69 5.78 -1.68 9.55
N GLN A 70 6.61 -0.67 9.31
CA GLN A 70 6.17 0.65 8.88
C GLN A 70 5.52 0.66 7.49
N LEU A 71 5.85 -0.29 6.63
CA LEU A 71 5.24 -0.43 5.30
C LEU A 71 3.88 -1.14 5.35
N ARG A 72 3.53 -1.72 6.49
CA ARG A 72 2.22 -2.35 6.74
C ARG A 72 1.25 -1.44 7.47
N VAL A 73 1.61 -0.17 7.63
CA VAL A 73 0.71 0.82 8.22
C VAL A 73 -0.44 1.10 7.26
N ALA A 74 -1.65 1.10 7.79
CA ALA A 74 -2.84 1.63 7.14
C ALA A 74 -3.43 2.75 7.99
N TYR A 75 -4.16 3.64 7.35
CA TYR A 75 -4.89 4.71 8.03
C TYR A 75 -6.37 4.34 8.10
N ARG A 76 -6.96 4.44 9.29
CA ARG A 76 -8.36 4.12 9.53
C ARG A 76 -9.04 5.19 10.35
N THR A 77 -10.17 5.69 9.86
CA THR A 77 -11.00 6.63 10.60
C THR A 77 -11.92 5.84 11.54
N MET A 78 -11.82 6.12 12.84
CA MET A 78 -12.66 5.48 13.84
C MET A 78 -13.95 6.31 14.07
N PRO A 79 -15.06 5.68 14.41
CA PRO A 79 -16.30 6.39 14.73
C PRO A 79 -16.07 7.51 15.77
N GLY A 80 -16.54 8.72 15.46
CA GLY A 80 -16.38 9.89 16.33
C GLY A 80 -15.03 10.61 16.25
N MET A 81 -14.09 10.13 15.41
CA MET A 81 -12.80 10.79 15.19
C MET A 81 -12.79 11.57 13.88
N SER A 82 -12.18 12.75 13.90
CA SER A 82 -11.97 13.60 12.71
C SER A 82 -10.67 13.34 11.98
N LEU A 83 -9.78 12.58 12.58
CA LEU A 83 -8.49 12.16 12.01
C LEU A 83 -8.37 10.65 12.13
N PRO A 84 -7.72 9.99 11.17
CA PRO A 84 -7.49 8.56 11.27
C PRO A 84 -6.43 8.22 12.32
N VAL A 85 -6.39 6.96 12.67
CA VAL A 85 -5.30 6.34 13.43
C VAL A 85 -4.47 5.48 12.49
N GLN A 86 -3.22 5.27 12.85
CA GLN A 86 -2.34 4.31 12.20
C GLN A 86 -2.58 2.92 12.79
N VAL A 87 -2.84 1.95 11.95
CA VAL A 87 -2.97 0.55 12.34
C VAL A 87 -2.00 -0.31 11.56
N LEU A 88 -1.52 -1.38 12.18
CA LEU A 88 -0.70 -2.39 11.50
C LEU A 88 -1.65 -3.50 11.03
N ASP A 89 -2.23 -3.32 9.85
CA ASP A 89 -3.24 -4.25 9.33
C ASP A 89 -2.66 -5.47 8.57
N GLY A 90 -1.35 -5.57 8.56
CA GLY A 90 -0.64 -6.68 7.93
C GLY A 90 -0.56 -6.62 6.41
N ARG A 91 -1.12 -5.61 5.78
CA ARG A 91 -1.12 -5.46 4.33
C ARG A 91 0.23 -4.96 3.84
N ALA A 92 0.91 -5.76 3.04
CA ALA A 92 2.13 -5.33 2.35
C ALA A 92 1.82 -4.30 1.26
N ALA A 93 2.87 -3.67 0.74
CA ALA A 93 2.78 -2.77 -0.40
C ALA A 93 2.16 -3.43 -1.63
N ASP A 94 1.43 -2.67 -2.42
CA ASP A 94 0.96 -3.13 -3.73
C ASP A 94 2.14 -3.28 -4.69
N LEU A 95 2.24 -4.46 -5.30
CA LEU A 95 3.26 -4.77 -6.31
C LEU A 95 2.60 -4.80 -7.68
N LEU A 96 3.00 -3.87 -8.52
CA LEU A 96 2.55 -3.75 -9.89
C LEU A 96 3.66 -4.25 -10.81
N VAL A 97 3.34 -5.21 -11.66
CA VAL A 97 4.28 -5.74 -12.65
C VAL A 97 3.82 -5.30 -14.03
N GLU A 98 4.65 -4.53 -14.72
CA GLU A 98 4.35 -4.06 -16.06
C GLU A 98 5.38 -4.55 -17.07
N ARG A 99 4.86 -5.02 -18.22
CA ARG A 99 5.69 -5.36 -19.36
C ARG A 99 5.90 -4.13 -20.23
N LEU A 100 7.10 -3.96 -20.69
CA LEU A 100 7.46 -2.86 -21.54
C LEU A 100 7.25 -3.25 -23.01
N PRO A 101 6.70 -2.37 -23.89
CA PRO A 101 6.65 -2.61 -25.31
C PRO A 101 8.06 -2.66 -25.96
N GLU A 102 8.19 -3.30 -27.11
CA GLU A 102 9.48 -3.59 -27.77
C GLU A 102 10.26 -2.35 -28.23
N ASP A 103 9.58 -1.25 -28.50
CA ASP A 103 10.14 -0.01 -29.09
C ASP A 103 10.78 0.97 -28.09
N GLY A 104 11.25 0.46 -27.06
CA GLY A 104 11.71 0.86 -25.79
C GLY A 104 12.50 2.12 -25.55
N ASP A 105 11.94 3.28 -25.66
CA ASP A 105 12.45 4.45 -24.94
C ASP A 105 12.23 4.29 -23.42
N TRP A 106 13.30 3.91 -22.70
CA TRP A 106 13.29 3.79 -21.24
C TRP A 106 12.80 5.08 -20.56
N ALA A 107 13.29 6.24 -21.02
CA ALA A 107 12.96 7.52 -20.39
C ALA A 107 11.46 7.85 -20.50
N GLY A 108 10.90 7.65 -21.67
CA GLY A 108 9.45 7.87 -21.88
C GLY A 108 8.59 6.89 -21.09
N ARG A 109 9.03 5.66 -20.90
CA ARG A 109 8.32 4.66 -20.09
C ARG A 109 8.38 4.99 -18.61
N PHE A 110 9.59 5.23 -18.13
CA PHE A 110 9.80 5.65 -16.74
C PHE A 110 8.97 6.88 -16.40
N ALA A 111 8.90 7.86 -17.30
CA ALA A 111 8.09 9.05 -17.12
C ALA A 111 6.58 8.72 -17.02
N ARG A 112 6.06 7.83 -17.88
CA ARG A 112 4.63 7.42 -17.82
C ARG A 112 4.31 6.68 -16.53
N GLU A 113 5.15 5.70 -16.13
CA GLU A 113 4.93 4.96 -14.89
C GLU A 113 5.08 5.84 -13.65
N SER A 114 6.07 6.71 -13.64
CA SER A 114 6.24 7.69 -12.57
C SER A 114 5.01 8.60 -12.44
N ALA A 115 4.46 9.08 -13.56
CA ALA A 115 3.24 9.89 -13.54
C ALA A 115 2.03 9.10 -13.02
N ARG A 116 1.89 7.83 -13.41
CA ARG A 116 0.84 6.94 -12.93
C ARG A 116 0.95 6.67 -11.43
N LEU A 117 2.15 6.33 -10.94
CA LEU A 117 2.40 6.10 -9.52
C LEU A 117 2.23 7.38 -8.69
N ALA A 118 2.65 8.53 -9.23
CA ALA A 118 2.46 9.82 -8.57
C ALA A 118 0.96 10.16 -8.38
N ALA A 119 0.10 9.71 -9.28
CA ALA A 119 -1.34 9.91 -9.22
C ALA A 119 -2.09 8.80 -8.45
N SER A 120 -1.40 7.76 -7.97
CA SER A 120 -2.02 6.65 -7.24
C SER A 120 -2.55 7.10 -5.88
N PRO A 121 -3.66 6.54 -5.39
CA PRO A 121 -4.26 6.93 -4.11
C PRO A 121 -3.51 6.29 -2.91
N LEU A 122 -2.18 6.40 -2.89
CA LEU A 122 -1.36 5.86 -1.80
C LEU A 122 -1.56 6.65 -0.51
N GLY A 123 -1.50 5.97 0.63
CA GLY A 123 -1.57 6.61 1.95
C GLY A 123 -2.94 7.19 2.32
N GLY A 124 -3.96 6.95 1.50
CA GLY A 124 -5.36 7.26 1.83
C GLY A 124 -5.95 6.23 2.79
N GLU A 125 -7.19 6.44 3.21
CA GLU A 125 -7.90 5.51 4.10
C GLU A 125 -8.03 4.12 3.47
N GLY A 126 -7.53 3.11 4.17
CA GLY A 126 -7.52 1.73 3.69
C GLY A 126 -6.60 1.46 2.49
N GLN A 127 -5.84 2.45 2.04
CA GLN A 127 -4.90 2.32 0.94
C GLN A 127 -3.48 1.99 1.45
N PRO A 128 -2.67 1.26 0.65
CA PRO A 128 -1.27 1.03 1.00
C PRO A 128 -0.47 2.35 1.03
N VAL A 129 0.61 2.37 1.79
CA VAL A 129 1.51 3.52 1.86
C VAL A 129 2.61 3.47 0.80
N LEU A 130 2.77 2.34 0.12
CA LEU A 130 3.78 2.10 -0.90
C LEU A 130 3.20 1.31 -2.07
N ALA A 131 3.60 1.65 -3.27
CA ALA A 131 3.45 0.81 -4.46
C ALA A 131 4.80 0.68 -5.16
N LEU A 132 5.08 -0.50 -5.70
CA LEU A 132 6.28 -0.79 -6.48
C LEU A 132 5.88 -1.16 -7.90
N GLY A 133 6.45 -0.48 -8.88
CA GLY A 133 6.33 -0.81 -10.29
C GLY A 133 7.57 -1.56 -10.76
N LEU A 134 7.41 -2.80 -11.23
CA LEU A 134 8.48 -3.59 -11.84
C LEU A 134 8.43 -3.42 -13.35
N LEU A 135 9.50 -2.90 -13.94
CA LEU A 135 9.60 -2.69 -15.37
C LEU A 135 10.37 -3.85 -16.03
N LEU A 136 9.65 -4.70 -16.74
CA LEU A 136 10.21 -5.83 -17.48
C LEU A 136 10.56 -5.43 -18.90
N ASP A 137 11.40 -6.23 -19.55
CA ASP A 137 11.61 -6.15 -21.01
C ASP A 137 10.33 -6.52 -21.80
N ALA A 138 10.35 -6.39 -23.10
CA ALA A 138 9.22 -6.68 -23.98
C ALA A 138 8.75 -8.14 -23.89
N ALA A 139 9.69 -9.07 -23.76
CA ALA A 139 9.38 -10.49 -23.58
C ALA A 139 8.79 -10.79 -22.19
N GLY A 140 9.01 -9.91 -21.22
CA GLY A 140 8.63 -10.11 -19.82
C GLY A 140 9.55 -11.07 -19.07
N GLU A 141 10.73 -11.31 -19.62
CA GLU A 141 11.69 -12.30 -19.13
C GLU A 141 12.73 -11.70 -18.19
N THR A 142 13.06 -10.42 -18.38
CA THR A 142 14.08 -9.76 -17.56
C THR A 142 13.60 -8.43 -16.97
N LEU A 143 13.99 -8.19 -15.71
CA LEU A 143 13.74 -6.94 -15.02
C LEU A 143 14.77 -5.89 -15.46
N GLN A 144 14.27 -4.74 -15.91
CA GLN A 144 15.07 -3.60 -16.38
C GLN A 144 15.14 -2.48 -15.33
N GLY A 145 14.17 -2.40 -14.44
CA GLY A 145 14.11 -1.37 -13.41
C GLY A 145 12.92 -1.48 -12.48
N LEU A 146 12.90 -0.60 -11.50
CA LEU A 146 11.88 -0.47 -10.44
C LEU A 146 11.39 0.98 -10.38
#